data_4428c21e776f6609eec6e50a5a27ab6f
#
_entry.id   4428c21e776f6609eec6e50a5a27ab6f
#
_cell.length_a   1.000
_cell.length_b   1.000
_cell.length_c   1.000
_cell.angle_alpha   90.00
_cell.angle_beta   90.00
_cell.angle_gamma   90.00
#
_symmetry.space_group_name_H-M   'P 1'
#
loop_
_entity.id
_entity.type
_entity.pdbx_description
1 polymer ?
#
loop_
_entity_poly.entity_id
_entity_poly.type
_entity_poly.pdbx_seq_one_letter_code
_entity_poly.pdbx_strand_id
1 'polypeptide(L)'
;MLSERNTFLQDTVLKENKGNGYRLAQKSGIGSKLELKIPRDRLGVFKPVILGLLNDQEEQIHELCFELYGKGLTTRQIEDVVKKIYGTNFSKSKVSRITTEFSLLVEAWLERKLDAFYPVVYIDAIHVKVRRETVATEAFYVLLGLKEDHTREILGIINIPQESASGWQEVLEDIKSRGVDKVGLFVFDG
;
A
#
# COMPACT_ATOMS: atom_id res chain seq x y z
N MET A 1 -18.54 21.17 18.52
CA MET A 1 -17.12 21.48 18.85
C MET A 1 -16.95 22.51 20.00
N LEU A 2 -17.54 23.74 19.95
CA LEU A 2 -17.32 24.72 21.01
C LEU A 2 -18.01 24.30 22.31
N SER A 3 -19.26 23.89 22.26
CA SER A 3 -20.02 23.35 23.39
C SER A 3 -19.26 22.12 23.97
N GLU A 4 -18.84 21.20 23.14
CA GLU A 4 -18.07 20.00 23.51
C GLU A 4 -16.76 20.35 24.26
N ARG A 5 -15.99 21.35 23.77
CA ARG A 5 -14.81 21.81 24.49
C ARG A 5 -15.17 22.40 25.87
N ASN A 6 -16.26 23.17 25.95
CA ASN A 6 -16.65 23.80 27.20
C ASN A 6 -17.07 22.73 28.23
N THR A 7 -17.83 21.72 27.82
CA THR A 7 -18.15 20.57 28.67
C THR A 7 -16.88 19.82 29.10
N PHE A 8 -15.97 19.52 28.14
CA PHE A 8 -14.69 18.88 28.44
C PHE A 8 -13.88 19.63 29.49
N LEU A 9 -13.83 20.98 29.41
CA LEU A 9 -13.11 21.82 30.39
C LEU A 9 -13.79 21.86 31.78
N GLN A 10 -15.09 21.62 31.87
CA GLN A 10 -15.82 21.52 33.12
C GLN A 10 -15.62 20.15 33.79
N ASP A 11 -15.60 19.08 33.01
CA ASP A 11 -15.54 17.70 33.48
C ASP A 11 -14.11 17.19 33.72
N THR A 12 -13.09 17.91 33.22
CA THR A 12 -11.71 17.46 33.33
C THR A 12 -11.13 17.70 34.73
N VAL A 13 -10.35 16.71 35.20
CA VAL A 13 -9.60 16.79 36.47
C VAL A 13 -8.51 17.89 36.42
N LEU A 14 -8.17 18.34 35.22
CA LEU A 14 -7.15 19.38 34.97
C LEU A 14 -7.73 20.80 35.18
N LYS A 15 -7.94 21.18 36.41
CA LYS A 15 -8.58 22.46 36.81
C LYS A 15 -7.92 23.73 36.25
N GLU A 16 -6.66 23.64 35.78
CA GLU A 16 -5.94 24.78 35.19
C GLU A 16 -6.11 24.90 33.67
N ASN A 17 -6.75 23.94 33.03
CA ASN A 17 -6.94 23.98 31.61
C ASN A 17 -8.04 24.97 31.22
N LYS A 18 -7.74 25.82 30.25
CA LYS A 18 -8.66 26.86 29.75
C LYS A 18 -8.71 26.88 28.25
N GLY A 19 -9.78 27.44 27.72
CA GLY A 19 -9.89 27.66 26.28
C GLY A 19 -8.75 28.54 25.74
N ASN A 20 -8.20 28.16 24.56
CA ASN A 20 -7.09 28.84 23.90
C ASN A 20 -7.42 29.18 22.43
N GLY A 21 -8.48 29.96 22.25
CA GLY A 21 -8.90 30.40 20.92
C GLY A 21 -9.29 29.26 19.99
N TYR A 22 -8.95 29.41 18.69
CA TYR A 22 -9.31 28.51 17.61
C TYR A 22 -8.13 28.34 16.66
N ARG A 23 -8.14 27.23 15.91
CA ARG A 23 -7.34 27.08 14.71
C ARG A 23 -8.26 26.84 13.52
N LEU A 24 -7.87 27.33 12.34
CA LEU A 24 -8.52 26.96 11.08
C LEU A 24 -7.87 25.69 10.55
N ALA A 25 -8.68 24.76 10.07
CA ALA A 25 -8.22 23.56 9.40
C ALA A 25 -9.12 23.26 8.20
N GLN A 26 -8.51 22.81 7.12
CA GLN A 26 -9.24 22.27 5.97
C GLN A 26 -9.22 20.75 6.08
N LYS A 27 -10.38 20.11 6.01
CA LYS A 27 -10.57 18.68 5.99
C LYS A 27 -11.40 18.27 4.77
N SER A 28 -11.12 17.11 4.22
CA SER A 28 -11.93 16.52 3.20
C SER A 28 -13.18 15.91 3.84
N GLY A 29 -14.36 16.40 3.48
CA GLY A 29 -15.64 15.78 3.82
C GLY A 29 -16.26 15.08 2.63
N ILE A 30 -17.39 14.39 2.82
CA ILE A 30 -18.16 13.80 1.74
C ILE A 30 -18.67 14.93 0.85
N GLY A 31 -18.24 14.96 -0.42
CA GLY A 31 -18.72 15.90 -1.42
C GLY A 31 -18.05 17.28 -1.43
N SER A 32 -17.29 17.69 -0.40
CA SER A 32 -16.69 19.01 -0.34
C SER A 32 -15.49 19.11 0.60
N LYS A 33 -14.69 20.17 0.40
CA LYS A 33 -13.71 20.58 1.41
C LYS A 33 -14.42 21.34 2.51
N LEU A 34 -14.19 20.94 3.75
CA LEU A 34 -14.74 21.58 4.93
C LEU A 34 -13.67 22.50 5.55
N GLU A 35 -14.03 23.76 5.72
CA GLU A 35 -13.26 24.68 6.56
C GLU A 35 -13.78 24.63 7.99
N LEU A 36 -12.94 24.15 8.89
CA LEU A 36 -13.32 23.93 10.27
C LEU A 36 -12.61 24.95 11.17
N LYS A 37 -13.38 25.65 11.99
CA LYS A 37 -12.88 26.47 13.08
C LYS A 37 -12.82 25.63 14.35
N ILE A 38 -11.66 25.04 14.61
CA ILE A 38 -11.45 24.06 15.66
C ILE A 38 -11.09 24.79 16.97
N PRO A 39 -11.92 24.69 18.03
CA PRO A 39 -11.59 25.26 19.33
C PRO A 39 -10.40 24.50 19.94
N ARG A 40 -9.57 25.28 20.66
CA ARG A 40 -8.36 24.77 21.33
C ARG A 40 -8.45 25.02 22.84
N ASP A 41 -7.74 24.20 23.58
CA ASP A 41 -7.42 24.35 24.98
C ASP A 41 -5.93 24.69 25.20
N ARG A 42 -5.54 25.14 26.36
CA ARG A 42 -4.15 25.54 26.68
C ARG A 42 -3.20 24.32 26.67
N LEU A 43 -3.65 23.20 27.16
CA LEU A 43 -2.85 21.97 27.27
C LEU A 43 -2.82 21.15 26.00
N GLY A 44 -3.66 21.48 25.00
CA GLY A 44 -3.70 20.77 23.72
C GLY A 44 -4.26 19.35 23.80
N VAL A 45 -4.96 19.01 24.87
CA VAL A 45 -5.52 17.68 25.13
C VAL A 45 -6.94 17.49 24.56
N PHE A 46 -7.68 18.60 24.40
CA PHE A 46 -9.01 18.54 23.81
C PHE A 46 -8.98 18.21 22.32
N LYS A 47 -9.67 17.13 21.93
CA LYS A 47 -9.86 16.73 20.55
C LYS A 47 -11.34 16.59 20.23
N PRO A 48 -11.92 17.45 19.35
CA PRO A 48 -13.32 17.30 18.94
C PRO A 48 -13.61 15.96 18.30
N VAL A 49 -14.71 15.31 18.67
CA VAL A 49 -15.14 14.01 18.12
C VAL A 49 -15.25 14.04 16.59
N ILE A 50 -15.73 15.15 16.04
CA ILE A 50 -15.85 15.30 14.58
C ILE A 50 -14.50 15.16 13.84
N LEU A 51 -13.38 15.53 14.48
CA LEU A 51 -12.06 15.35 13.88
C LEU A 51 -11.65 13.87 13.83
N GLY A 52 -12.02 13.08 14.84
CA GLY A 52 -11.85 11.63 14.82
C GLY A 52 -12.59 11.03 13.63
N LEU A 53 -13.89 11.29 13.52
CA LEU A 53 -14.73 10.78 12.43
C LEU A 53 -14.20 11.15 11.02
N LEU A 54 -13.69 12.38 10.86
CA LEU A 54 -13.11 12.80 9.57
C LEU A 54 -11.76 12.13 9.29
N ASN A 55 -10.96 11.85 10.33
CA ASN A 55 -9.71 11.12 10.17
C ASN A 55 -10.00 9.65 9.82
N ASP A 56 -10.92 8.99 10.52
CA ASP A 56 -11.34 7.61 10.25
C ASP A 56 -11.84 7.48 8.80
N GLN A 57 -12.57 8.46 8.30
CA GLN A 57 -13.01 8.50 6.92
C GLN A 57 -11.83 8.64 5.93
N GLU A 58 -10.85 9.48 6.25
CA GLU A 58 -9.63 9.61 5.41
C GLU A 58 -8.84 8.29 5.37
N GLU A 59 -8.75 7.56 6.49
CA GLU A 59 -8.10 6.25 6.58
C GLU A 59 -8.85 5.19 5.75
N GLN A 60 -10.18 5.11 5.87
CA GLN A 60 -11.00 4.21 5.06
C GLN A 60 -10.85 4.44 3.55
N ILE A 61 -10.79 5.71 3.13
CA ILE A 61 -10.53 6.04 1.72
C ILE A 61 -9.12 5.60 1.31
N HIS A 62 -8.14 5.75 2.19
CA HIS A 62 -6.76 5.32 1.94
C HIS A 62 -6.69 3.80 1.76
N GLU A 63 -7.28 3.02 2.67
CA GLU A 63 -7.37 1.57 2.58
C GLU A 63 -8.05 1.11 1.29
N LEU A 64 -9.20 1.72 0.95
CA LEU A 64 -9.89 1.43 -0.31
C LEU A 64 -9.00 1.67 -1.53
N CYS A 65 -8.30 2.80 -1.56
CA CYS A 65 -7.38 3.10 -2.67
C CYS A 65 -6.25 2.09 -2.77
N PHE A 66 -5.69 1.69 -1.63
CA PHE A 66 -4.64 0.70 -1.55
C PHE A 66 -5.10 -0.66 -2.11
N GLU A 67 -6.28 -1.13 -1.70
CA GLU A 67 -6.87 -2.36 -2.23
C GLU A 67 -7.17 -2.29 -3.73
N LEU A 68 -7.71 -1.17 -4.21
CA LEU A 68 -7.98 -1.00 -5.64
C LEU A 68 -6.70 -0.99 -6.47
N TYR A 69 -5.63 -0.41 -5.94
CA TYR A 69 -4.32 -0.44 -6.59
C TYR A 69 -3.75 -1.87 -6.63
N GLY A 70 -3.83 -2.61 -5.53
CA GLY A 70 -3.44 -4.01 -5.45
C GLY A 70 -4.23 -4.93 -6.39
N LYS A 71 -5.46 -4.54 -6.75
CA LYS A 71 -6.28 -5.22 -7.77
C LYS A 71 -5.97 -4.79 -9.21
N GLY A 72 -4.95 -3.95 -9.41
CA GLY A 72 -4.46 -3.55 -10.72
C GLY A 72 -5.12 -2.31 -11.34
N LEU A 73 -5.90 -1.53 -10.57
CA LEU A 73 -6.43 -0.28 -11.08
C LEU A 73 -5.31 0.77 -11.17
N THR A 74 -5.33 1.53 -12.25
CA THR A 74 -4.43 2.67 -12.40
C THR A 74 -4.80 3.80 -11.43
N THR A 75 -3.84 4.65 -11.08
CA THR A 75 -4.06 5.81 -10.21
C THR A 75 -5.20 6.72 -10.69
N ARG A 76 -5.36 6.85 -12.02
CA ARG A 76 -6.45 7.63 -12.63
C ARG A 76 -7.80 6.98 -12.41
N GLN A 77 -7.91 5.67 -12.57
CA GLN A 77 -9.15 4.92 -12.30
C GLN A 77 -9.53 5.01 -10.83
N ILE A 78 -8.55 4.96 -9.92
CA ILE A 78 -8.77 5.13 -8.48
C ILE A 78 -9.29 6.54 -8.17
N GLU A 79 -8.70 7.59 -8.77
CA GLU A 79 -9.21 8.96 -8.65
C GLU A 79 -10.67 9.06 -9.10
N ASP A 80 -11.03 8.47 -10.24
CA ASP A 80 -12.39 8.47 -10.78
C ASP A 80 -13.38 7.75 -9.85
N VAL A 81 -12.99 6.58 -9.30
CA VAL A 81 -13.80 5.82 -8.35
C VAL A 81 -14.05 6.62 -7.07
N VAL A 82 -12.99 7.15 -6.47
CA VAL A 82 -13.09 7.94 -5.22
C VAL A 82 -13.93 9.19 -5.43
N LYS A 83 -13.75 9.88 -6.55
CA LYS A 83 -14.57 11.05 -6.91
C LYS A 83 -16.04 10.68 -7.05
N LYS A 84 -16.35 9.54 -7.65
CA LYS A 84 -17.73 9.08 -7.88
C LYS A 84 -18.42 8.67 -6.58
N ILE A 85 -17.72 8.02 -5.67
CA ILE A 85 -18.28 7.53 -4.40
C ILE A 85 -18.36 8.63 -3.34
N TYR A 86 -17.28 9.40 -3.17
CA TYR A 86 -17.14 10.36 -2.08
C TYR A 86 -17.33 11.82 -2.52
N GLY A 87 -17.50 12.09 -3.84
CA GLY A 87 -17.67 13.43 -4.37
C GLY A 87 -16.47 14.36 -4.19
N THR A 88 -15.35 13.86 -3.71
CA THR A 88 -14.13 14.64 -3.44
C THR A 88 -13.05 14.36 -4.48
N ASN A 89 -12.29 15.39 -4.85
CA ASN A 89 -11.07 15.20 -5.62
C ASN A 89 -9.98 14.65 -4.69
N PHE A 90 -9.67 13.38 -4.84
CA PHE A 90 -8.49 12.80 -4.21
C PHE A 90 -7.26 13.36 -4.92
N SER A 91 -6.38 14.07 -4.19
CA SER A 91 -5.25 14.72 -4.84
C SER A 91 -4.27 13.69 -5.39
N LYS A 92 -3.66 13.98 -6.56
CA LYS A 92 -2.62 13.13 -7.16
C LYS A 92 -1.51 12.76 -6.17
N SER A 93 -1.15 13.69 -5.28
CA SER A 93 -0.14 13.43 -4.23
C SER A 93 -0.57 12.36 -3.23
N LYS A 94 -1.86 12.29 -2.86
CA LYS A 94 -2.38 11.23 -2.00
C LYS A 94 -2.35 9.87 -2.70
N VAL A 95 -2.73 9.80 -3.96
CA VAL A 95 -2.66 8.56 -4.75
C VAL A 95 -1.21 8.13 -4.94
N SER A 96 -0.30 9.07 -5.26
CA SER A 96 1.14 8.79 -5.37
C SER A 96 1.73 8.21 -4.09
N ARG A 97 1.30 8.69 -2.91
CA ARG A 97 1.74 8.13 -1.62
C ARG A 97 1.31 6.66 -1.46
N ILE A 98 0.08 6.33 -1.83
CA ILE A 98 -0.42 4.95 -1.80
C ILE A 98 0.40 4.04 -2.70
N THR A 99 0.72 4.48 -3.92
CA THR A 99 1.56 3.69 -4.83
C THR A 99 2.97 3.48 -4.28
N THR A 100 3.55 4.47 -3.61
CA THR A 100 4.86 4.35 -2.96
C THR A 100 4.81 3.35 -1.81
N GLU A 101 3.79 3.42 -0.95
CA GLU A 101 3.60 2.46 0.15
C GLU A 101 3.43 1.03 -0.38
N PHE A 102 2.67 0.85 -1.46
CA PHE A 102 2.52 -0.45 -2.12
C PHE A 102 3.85 -0.97 -2.68
N SER A 103 4.64 -0.12 -3.33
CA SER A 103 5.95 -0.50 -3.85
C SER A 103 6.89 -0.99 -2.74
N LEU A 104 6.91 -0.31 -1.59
CA LEU A 104 7.70 -0.73 -0.43
C LEU A 104 7.28 -2.12 0.09
N LEU A 105 5.98 -2.43 0.10
CA LEU A 105 5.50 -3.75 0.50
C LEU A 105 5.89 -4.83 -0.51
N VAL A 106 5.83 -4.53 -1.81
CA VAL A 106 6.28 -5.46 -2.86
C VAL A 106 7.79 -5.70 -2.75
N GLU A 107 8.59 -4.65 -2.54
CA GLU A 107 10.04 -4.78 -2.33
C GLU A 107 10.34 -5.65 -1.11
N ALA A 108 9.73 -5.38 0.05
CA ALA A 108 9.89 -6.17 1.26
C ALA A 108 9.45 -7.64 1.06
N TRP A 109 8.40 -7.86 0.26
CA TRP A 109 7.95 -9.21 -0.10
C TRP A 109 8.96 -9.93 -1.00
N LEU A 110 9.55 -9.23 -1.97
CA LEU A 110 10.58 -9.79 -2.85
C LEU A 110 11.87 -10.13 -2.09
N GLU A 111 12.23 -9.35 -1.08
CA GLU A 111 13.44 -9.55 -0.26
C GLU A 111 13.25 -10.53 0.91
N ARG A 112 12.03 -11.03 1.14
CA ARG A 112 11.74 -11.89 2.28
C ARG A 112 12.56 -13.18 2.24
N LYS A 113 12.85 -13.73 3.43
CA LYS A 113 13.44 -15.05 3.58
C LYS A 113 12.54 -16.13 2.98
N LEU A 114 13.16 -17.08 2.31
CA LEU A 114 12.53 -18.27 1.74
C LEU A 114 12.91 -19.51 2.57
N ASP A 115 12.17 -20.60 2.38
CA ASP A 115 12.52 -21.88 3.01
C ASP A 115 13.80 -22.45 2.38
N ALA A 116 14.56 -23.21 3.17
CA ALA A 116 15.84 -23.76 2.71
C ALA A 116 15.69 -24.85 1.63
N PHE A 117 14.53 -25.51 1.58
CA PHE A 117 14.28 -26.61 0.66
C PHE A 117 12.90 -26.51 -0.02
N TYR A 118 12.89 -26.70 -1.33
CA TYR A 118 11.68 -26.87 -2.14
C TYR A 118 11.78 -28.16 -2.95
N PRO A 119 10.85 -29.13 -2.74
CA PRO A 119 10.79 -30.36 -3.53
C PRO A 119 10.69 -30.10 -5.04
N VAL A 120 9.87 -29.12 -5.43
CA VAL A 120 9.68 -28.73 -6.83
C VAL A 120 9.58 -27.20 -6.93
N VAL A 121 10.24 -26.65 -7.95
CA VAL A 121 10.06 -25.25 -8.37
C VAL A 121 9.60 -25.24 -9.81
N TYR A 122 8.41 -24.67 -10.03
CA TYR A 122 7.86 -24.44 -11.37
C TYR A 122 8.27 -23.06 -11.83
N ILE A 123 8.62 -22.96 -13.10
CA ILE A 123 8.96 -21.69 -13.75
C ILE A 123 8.10 -21.54 -14.98
N ASP A 124 7.30 -20.48 -15.02
CA ASP A 124 6.39 -20.17 -16.11
C ASP A 124 6.56 -18.71 -16.56
N ALA A 125 6.40 -18.44 -17.84
CA ALA A 125 6.59 -17.12 -18.42
C ALA A 125 5.24 -16.49 -18.78
N ILE A 126 5.00 -15.30 -18.21
CA ILE A 126 3.87 -14.43 -18.59
C ILE A 126 4.37 -13.30 -19.48
N HIS A 127 3.73 -13.11 -20.62
CA HIS A 127 4.06 -12.06 -21.57
C HIS A 127 3.18 -10.82 -21.32
N VAL A 128 3.80 -9.71 -20.95
CA VAL A 128 3.09 -8.45 -20.61
C VAL A 128 3.57 -7.33 -21.51
N LYS A 129 2.61 -6.53 -22.03
CA LYS A 129 2.96 -5.32 -22.78
C LYS A 129 3.39 -4.24 -21.82
N VAL A 130 4.65 -3.90 -21.83
CA VAL A 130 5.24 -2.85 -20.98
C VAL A 130 5.53 -1.61 -21.82
N ARG A 131 5.16 -0.44 -21.32
CA ARG A 131 5.47 0.85 -21.93
C ARG A 131 6.61 1.51 -21.20
N ARG A 132 7.76 1.56 -21.82
CA ARG A 132 8.92 2.39 -21.43
C ARG A 132 9.07 3.55 -22.42
N GLU A 133 10.13 3.61 -23.16
CA GLU A 133 10.28 4.54 -24.30
C GLU A 133 9.39 4.11 -25.49
N THR A 134 9.30 2.83 -25.72
CA THR A 134 8.41 2.18 -26.69
C THR A 134 7.54 1.14 -25.99
N VAL A 135 6.44 0.70 -26.65
CA VAL A 135 5.64 -0.42 -26.15
C VAL A 135 6.25 -1.71 -26.67
N ALA A 136 6.74 -2.54 -25.76
CA ALA A 136 7.29 -3.86 -26.06
C ALA A 136 6.56 -4.93 -25.24
N THR A 137 6.52 -6.15 -25.77
CA THR A 137 6.08 -7.31 -25.00
C THR A 137 7.30 -7.86 -24.28
N GLU A 138 7.26 -7.88 -22.97
CA GLU A 138 8.34 -8.39 -22.12
C GLU A 138 7.87 -9.69 -21.43
N ALA A 139 8.79 -10.64 -21.24
CA ALA A 139 8.55 -11.86 -20.51
C ALA A 139 8.85 -11.63 -19.01
N PHE A 140 7.90 -12.02 -18.18
CA PHE A 140 8.07 -12.07 -16.73
C PHE A 140 7.99 -13.53 -16.29
N TYR A 141 9.04 -14.02 -15.68
CA TYR A 141 9.12 -15.38 -15.18
C TYR A 141 8.62 -15.44 -13.74
N VAL A 142 7.65 -16.29 -13.49
CA VAL A 142 7.09 -16.57 -12.17
C VAL A 142 7.70 -17.86 -11.65
N LEU A 143 8.37 -17.80 -10.51
CA LEU A 143 8.92 -18.94 -9.80
C LEU A 143 7.94 -19.36 -8.72
N LEU A 144 7.36 -20.56 -8.86
CA LEU A 144 6.41 -21.13 -7.90
C LEU A 144 7.06 -22.33 -7.19
N GLY A 145 7.37 -22.19 -5.91
CA GLY A 145 7.87 -23.28 -5.08
C GLY A 145 6.76 -24.11 -4.49
N LEU A 146 6.90 -25.44 -4.53
CA LEU A 146 6.10 -26.39 -3.77
C LEU A 146 6.88 -26.72 -2.49
N LYS A 147 6.23 -26.54 -1.32
CA LYS A 147 6.79 -26.87 -0.01
C LYS A 147 6.57 -28.33 0.36
N GLU A 148 7.23 -28.82 1.41
CA GLU A 148 7.07 -30.19 1.91
C GLU A 148 5.66 -30.49 2.42
N ASP A 149 4.95 -29.47 2.92
CA ASP A 149 3.55 -29.54 3.34
C ASP A 149 2.53 -29.47 2.19
N HIS A 150 3.00 -29.53 0.94
CA HIS A 150 2.23 -29.38 -0.29
C HIS A 150 1.63 -27.99 -0.53
N THR A 151 1.92 -27.00 0.30
CA THR A 151 1.54 -25.61 0.02
C THR A 151 2.42 -25.02 -1.09
N ARG A 152 1.90 -24.01 -1.77
CA ARG A 152 2.56 -23.33 -2.88
C ARG A 152 2.94 -21.93 -2.47
N GLU A 153 4.12 -21.50 -2.87
CA GLU A 153 4.63 -20.16 -2.60
C GLU A 153 5.27 -19.56 -3.85
N ILE A 154 4.93 -18.33 -4.21
CA ILE A 154 5.62 -17.62 -5.28
C ILE A 154 6.96 -17.14 -4.71
N LEU A 155 8.07 -17.66 -5.24
CA LEU A 155 9.42 -17.32 -4.80
C LEU A 155 9.88 -15.97 -5.37
N GLY A 156 9.47 -15.66 -6.59
CA GLY A 156 9.79 -14.40 -7.26
C GLY A 156 9.04 -14.23 -8.57
N ILE A 157 9.01 -12.98 -9.02
CA ILE A 157 8.53 -12.57 -10.34
C ILE A 157 9.64 -11.71 -10.94
N ILE A 158 10.26 -12.18 -12.01
CA ILE A 158 11.51 -11.62 -12.53
C ILE A 158 11.34 -11.29 -14.00
N ASN A 159 11.71 -10.07 -14.38
CA ASN A 159 11.77 -9.68 -15.78
C ASN A 159 13.16 -9.98 -16.33
N ILE A 160 13.23 -10.88 -17.31
CA ILE A 160 14.47 -11.19 -18.06
C ILE A 160 14.23 -10.71 -19.49
N PRO A 161 14.70 -9.51 -19.86
CA PRO A 161 14.43 -8.92 -21.18
C PRO A 161 14.98 -9.73 -22.35
N GLN A 162 16.05 -10.49 -22.11
CA GLN A 162 16.63 -11.44 -23.05
C GLN A 162 16.97 -12.72 -22.30
N GLU A 163 16.41 -13.84 -22.74
CA GLU A 163 16.79 -15.14 -22.19
C GLU A 163 18.29 -15.38 -22.41
N SER A 164 19.01 -15.37 -21.31
CA SER A 164 20.45 -15.58 -21.30
C SER A 164 20.83 -16.44 -20.09
N ALA A 165 21.89 -17.22 -20.23
CA ALA A 165 22.42 -18.00 -19.10
C ALA A 165 22.80 -17.12 -17.91
N SER A 166 23.27 -15.90 -18.15
CA SER A 166 23.58 -14.92 -17.09
C SER A 166 22.31 -14.43 -16.35
N GLY A 167 21.19 -14.18 -17.05
CA GLY A 167 19.93 -13.80 -16.43
C GLY A 167 19.40 -14.88 -15.50
N TRP A 168 19.45 -16.14 -15.91
CA TRP A 168 19.07 -17.26 -15.06
C TRP A 168 20.00 -17.47 -13.88
N GLN A 169 21.29 -17.22 -14.06
CA GLN A 169 22.24 -17.27 -12.95
C GLN A 169 21.89 -16.22 -11.87
N GLU A 170 21.60 -14.98 -12.26
CA GLU A 170 21.18 -13.92 -11.32
C GLU A 170 19.91 -14.31 -10.54
N VAL A 171 18.93 -14.93 -11.22
CA VAL A 171 17.70 -15.45 -10.60
C VAL A 171 17.98 -16.50 -9.54
N LEU A 172 18.84 -17.49 -9.88
CA LEU A 172 19.19 -18.55 -8.95
C LEU A 172 20.03 -18.04 -7.77
N GLU A 173 20.91 -17.07 -8.00
CA GLU A 173 21.66 -16.39 -6.95
C GLU A 173 20.74 -15.59 -6.02
N ASP A 174 19.71 -14.93 -6.55
CA ASP A 174 18.72 -14.21 -5.74
C ASP A 174 17.98 -15.15 -4.78
N ILE A 175 17.35 -16.21 -5.28
CA ILE A 175 16.64 -17.16 -4.41
C ILE A 175 17.56 -17.84 -3.40
N LYS A 176 18.82 -18.09 -3.76
CA LYS A 176 19.83 -18.63 -2.88
C LYS A 176 20.20 -17.63 -1.78
N SER A 177 20.39 -16.36 -2.12
CA SER A 177 20.69 -15.29 -1.15
C SER A 177 19.59 -15.11 -0.12
N ARG A 178 18.35 -15.40 -0.50
CA ARG A 178 17.15 -15.32 0.36
C ARG A 178 16.92 -16.60 1.18
N GLY A 179 17.79 -17.60 1.08
CA GLY A 179 17.82 -18.75 1.98
C GLY A 179 17.58 -20.10 1.34
N VAL A 180 17.30 -20.20 0.04
CA VAL A 180 17.11 -21.49 -0.65
C VAL A 180 18.45 -22.20 -0.81
N ASP A 181 18.60 -23.33 -0.13
CA ASP A 181 19.81 -24.15 -0.17
C ASP A 181 19.69 -25.28 -1.20
N LYS A 182 18.48 -25.83 -1.35
CA LYS A 182 18.24 -27.02 -2.17
C LYS A 182 16.89 -26.98 -2.88
N VAL A 183 16.90 -27.34 -4.13
CA VAL A 183 15.70 -27.60 -4.94
C VAL A 183 15.77 -29.02 -5.45
N GLY A 184 14.70 -29.80 -5.28
CA GLY A 184 14.65 -31.20 -5.74
C GLY A 184 14.52 -31.30 -7.25
N LEU A 185 13.61 -30.54 -7.85
CA LEU A 185 13.32 -30.54 -9.28
C LEU A 185 12.90 -29.15 -9.76
N PHE A 186 13.46 -28.68 -10.87
CA PHE A 186 12.94 -27.55 -11.64
C PHE A 186 12.08 -28.05 -12.80
N VAL A 187 10.90 -27.44 -12.95
CA VAL A 187 9.97 -27.73 -14.05
C VAL A 187 9.78 -26.45 -14.85
N PHE A 188 10.09 -26.52 -16.13
CA PHE A 188 9.92 -25.42 -17.08
C PHE A 188 8.85 -25.83 -18.11
N ASP A 189 8.05 -24.87 -18.56
CA ASP A 189 7.30 -25.00 -19.79
C ASP A 189 8.26 -24.59 -20.92
N GLY A 190 8.57 -25.57 -21.80
CA GLY A 190 9.59 -25.45 -22.83
C GLY A 190 9.15 -24.67 -24.07
#